data_6e1484938b76bb52ff6e07707327b4d3
#
_entry.id   6e1484938b76bb52ff6e07707327b4d3
#
_cell.length_a   1.000
_cell.length_b   1.000
_cell.length_c   1.000
_cell.angle_alpha   90.00
_cell.angle_beta   90.00
_cell.angle_gamma   90.00
#
_symmetry.space_group_name_H-M   'P 1'
#
loop_
_entity.id
_entity.type
_entity.pdbx_description
1 polymer ?
#
loop_
_entity_poly.entity_id
_entity_poly.type
_entity_poly.pdbx_seq_one_letter_code
_entity_poly.pdbx_strand_id
1 'polypeptide(L)'
;MRNKMIVVVLAFGFALWAFGGPSGEEKPALPKNLAGLAGSFDLAGPLEPAVRHYIQVTEFVQLGFDGKRKDLQTYTIKMTVVPAALSDRGGDAYTVREVLCRSGDGEAESIPELAGWSYVYKERAGDLDADGQIFGIPHAKFQTLTTSRGKKLAGVGVYPIYNSFVDFHGFCDVFARPMAGGSGIQDLRRVGQSIRHAAAFSEPPVNLGEGIKAGSVFRNGDVRLVFKGIGVVDGAACAIVGYDSGESTLKMIMPMGPEADIVTEGGSQYIGDIYIDLATRWVRKVSLDEFVVTDTKLPASAAKLQGYTVRHLLMRLVEREEFEK
;
A
#
# COMPACT_ATOMS: atom_id res chain seq x y z
N MET A 1 9.10 -49.80 -17.73
CA MET A 1 8.93 -48.53 -18.49
C MET A 1 9.44 -47.37 -17.64
N ARG A 2 10.60 -46.80 -17.98
CA ARG A 2 11.24 -45.71 -17.22
C ARG A 2 10.76 -44.39 -17.77
N ASN A 3 9.95 -43.64 -16.99
CA ASN A 3 9.59 -42.26 -17.30
C ASN A 3 10.79 -41.37 -17.03
N LYS A 4 11.36 -40.82 -18.08
CA LYS A 4 12.35 -39.73 -18.01
C LYS A 4 11.64 -38.42 -17.72
N MET A 5 11.91 -37.86 -16.55
CA MET A 5 11.50 -36.50 -16.17
C MET A 5 12.42 -35.53 -16.91
N ILE A 6 11.86 -34.79 -17.86
CA ILE A 6 12.58 -33.73 -18.55
C ILE A 6 12.41 -32.46 -17.70
N VAL A 7 13.51 -32.02 -17.09
CA VAL A 7 13.59 -30.72 -16.44
C VAL A 7 13.87 -29.70 -17.54
N VAL A 8 12.88 -28.86 -17.87
CA VAL A 8 13.07 -27.71 -18.76
C VAL A 8 13.47 -26.53 -17.90
N VAL A 9 14.74 -26.16 -17.96
CA VAL A 9 15.25 -24.90 -17.43
C VAL A 9 14.93 -23.82 -18.46
N LEU A 10 13.93 -23.00 -18.18
CA LEU A 10 13.63 -21.79 -18.96
C LEU A 10 14.59 -20.67 -18.51
N ALA A 11 15.66 -20.50 -19.27
CA ALA A 11 16.48 -19.31 -19.22
C ALA A 11 15.70 -18.13 -19.82
N PHE A 12 15.29 -17.17 -19.02
CA PHE A 12 14.75 -15.89 -19.49
C PHE A 12 15.90 -15.07 -20.07
N GLY A 13 16.04 -15.12 -21.39
CA GLY A 13 16.86 -14.17 -22.13
C GLY A 13 16.21 -12.80 -22.11
N PHE A 14 16.86 -11.81 -21.51
CA PHE A 14 16.55 -10.40 -21.69
C PHE A 14 16.80 -10.01 -23.14
N ALA A 15 15.77 -9.94 -23.97
CA ALA A 15 15.84 -9.29 -25.26
C ALA A 15 15.87 -7.77 -25.03
N LEU A 16 17.05 -7.17 -25.15
CA LEU A 16 17.22 -5.73 -25.31
C LEU A 16 16.57 -5.30 -26.64
N TRP A 17 15.35 -4.80 -26.56
CA TRP A 17 14.77 -4.06 -27.66
C TRP A 17 15.40 -2.65 -27.68
N ALA A 18 16.41 -2.49 -28.52
CA ALA A 18 16.90 -1.16 -28.89
C ALA A 18 15.83 -0.49 -29.78
N PHE A 19 14.92 0.26 -29.18
CA PHE A 19 14.13 1.22 -29.93
C PHE A 19 15.04 2.40 -30.26
N GLY A 20 15.48 2.49 -31.52
CA GLY A 20 16.04 3.69 -32.10
C GLY A 20 14.96 4.77 -32.14
N GLY A 21 14.84 5.54 -31.05
CA GLY A 21 14.09 6.80 -31.04
C GLY A 21 14.89 7.93 -31.68
N PRO A 22 14.22 8.99 -32.18
CA PRO A 22 14.92 10.11 -32.82
C PRO A 22 15.89 10.76 -31.84
N SER A 23 17.12 10.90 -32.30
CA SER A 23 18.21 11.61 -31.62
C SER A 23 17.80 13.06 -31.39
N GLY A 24 17.58 13.46 -30.12
CA GLY A 24 17.37 14.86 -29.78
C GLY A 24 16.68 15.17 -28.47
N GLU A 25 16.26 14.18 -27.65
CA GLU A 25 15.82 14.50 -26.30
C GLU A 25 17.03 14.78 -25.40
N GLU A 26 17.25 16.05 -25.09
CA GLU A 26 18.11 16.44 -23.97
C GLU A 26 17.63 15.67 -22.74
N LYS A 27 18.50 14.81 -22.20
CA LYS A 27 18.25 14.22 -20.88
C LYS A 27 18.00 15.37 -19.91
N PRO A 28 16.87 15.38 -19.17
CA PRO A 28 16.60 16.44 -18.24
C PRO A 28 17.79 16.61 -17.32
N ALA A 29 18.40 17.78 -17.34
CA ALA A 29 19.57 18.09 -16.51
C ALA A 29 19.15 17.92 -15.06
N LEU A 30 19.95 17.22 -14.24
CA LEU A 30 19.74 17.16 -12.81
C LEU A 30 19.55 18.59 -12.27
N PRO A 31 18.49 18.83 -11.47
CA PRO A 31 18.28 20.15 -10.90
C PRO A 31 19.57 20.69 -10.25
N LYS A 32 19.91 21.95 -10.52
CA LYS A 32 21.17 22.58 -10.07
C LYS A 32 21.39 22.50 -8.56
N ASN A 33 20.30 22.38 -7.78
CA ASN A 33 20.34 22.18 -6.32
C ASN A 33 20.89 20.81 -5.89
N LEU A 34 20.94 19.80 -6.77
CA LEU A 34 21.52 18.50 -6.45
C LEU A 34 23.05 18.46 -6.62
N ALA A 35 23.63 19.33 -7.41
CA ALA A 35 25.08 19.37 -7.62
C ALA A 35 25.89 19.73 -6.34
N GLY A 36 25.22 20.35 -5.34
CA GLY A 36 25.81 20.70 -4.04
C GLY A 36 25.62 19.66 -2.93
N LEU A 37 24.86 18.59 -3.21
CA LEU A 37 24.49 17.58 -2.20
C LEU A 37 25.41 16.35 -2.19
N ALA A 38 26.65 16.50 -2.65
CA ALA A 38 27.64 15.42 -2.68
C ALA A 38 27.87 14.86 -1.26
N GLY A 39 27.25 13.74 -0.94
CA GLY A 39 27.53 12.91 0.24
C GLY A 39 26.45 12.80 1.31
N SER A 40 25.53 13.74 1.48
CA SER A 40 24.43 13.61 2.43
C SER A 40 23.15 14.33 1.98
N PHE A 41 22.01 13.76 2.32
CA PHE A 41 20.67 14.27 1.97
C PHE A 41 19.87 14.49 3.25
N ASP A 42 19.10 15.56 3.28
CA ASP A 42 18.18 15.83 4.38
C ASP A 42 16.76 15.43 4.00
N LEU A 43 16.26 14.34 4.60
CA LEU A 43 14.88 13.87 4.41
C LEU A 43 13.96 14.34 5.55
N ALA A 44 14.49 15.08 6.53
CA ALA A 44 13.75 15.56 7.70
C ALA A 44 13.03 16.90 7.49
N GLY A 45 13.21 17.54 6.34
CA GLY A 45 12.62 18.85 6.07
C GLY A 45 11.09 18.85 6.11
N PRO A 46 10.46 20.01 6.36
CA PRO A 46 9.01 20.13 6.38
C PRO A 46 8.40 19.91 4.99
N LEU A 47 7.15 19.45 4.96
CA LEU A 47 6.37 19.37 3.72
C LEU A 47 6.11 20.79 3.17
N GLU A 48 6.22 20.94 1.86
CA GLU A 48 5.76 22.16 1.19
C GLU A 48 4.23 22.32 1.41
N PRO A 49 3.74 23.48 1.89
CA PRO A 49 2.32 23.69 2.13
C PRO A 49 1.56 23.93 0.80
N ALA A 50 1.18 22.86 0.13
CA ALA A 50 0.40 22.89 -1.09
C ALA A 50 -0.61 21.76 -1.14
N VAL A 51 -1.80 22.01 -1.73
CA VAL A 51 -2.80 20.97 -1.98
C VAL A 51 -2.22 19.96 -2.96
N ARG A 52 -2.40 18.65 -2.68
CA ARG A 52 -1.87 17.55 -3.47
C ARG A 52 -2.98 16.60 -3.90
N HIS A 53 -2.81 16.01 -5.07
CA HIS A 53 -3.75 15.06 -5.64
C HIS A 53 -3.03 13.73 -5.88
N TYR A 54 -3.63 12.65 -5.40
CA TYR A 54 -3.09 11.31 -5.53
C TYR A 54 -4.04 10.37 -6.25
N ILE A 55 -3.48 9.53 -7.08
CA ILE A 55 -4.15 8.35 -7.62
C ILE A 55 -3.41 7.13 -7.09
N GLN A 56 -4.14 6.26 -6.38
CA GLN A 56 -3.67 4.96 -5.95
C GLN A 56 -4.38 3.88 -6.73
N VAL A 57 -3.63 2.92 -7.24
CA VAL A 57 -4.15 1.70 -7.85
C VAL A 57 -3.60 0.52 -7.05
N THR A 58 -4.50 -0.35 -6.60
CA THR A 58 -4.15 -1.58 -5.91
C THR A 58 -4.75 -2.76 -6.66
N GLU A 59 -3.92 -3.71 -7.06
CA GLU A 59 -4.33 -4.94 -7.74
C GLU A 59 -4.11 -6.13 -6.81
N PHE A 60 -5.16 -6.92 -6.60
CA PHE A 60 -5.10 -8.19 -5.89
C PHE A 60 -5.16 -9.32 -6.90
N VAL A 61 -4.08 -10.05 -7.04
CA VAL A 61 -3.96 -11.18 -7.96
C VAL A 61 -3.99 -12.47 -7.15
N GLN A 62 -5.09 -13.23 -7.24
CA GLN A 62 -5.15 -14.54 -6.63
C GLN A 62 -4.52 -15.57 -7.58
N LEU A 63 -3.58 -16.36 -7.06
CA LEU A 63 -2.88 -17.37 -7.83
C LEU A 63 -3.34 -18.80 -7.47
N GLY A 64 -3.29 -19.71 -8.43
CA GLY A 64 -3.38 -21.13 -8.22
C GLY A 64 -2.03 -21.75 -7.83
N PHE A 65 -2.05 -23.02 -7.43
CA PHE A 65 -0.84 -23.78 -7.15
C PHE A 65 0.09 -23.94 -8.37
N ASP A 66 -0.47 -23.80 -9.56
CA ASP A 66 0.27 -23.83 -10.83
C ASP A 66 0.83 -22.46 -11.23
N GLY A 67 0.72 -21.47 -10.32
CA GLY A 67 1.15 -20.09 -10.56
C GLY A 67 0.27 -19.30 -11.51
N LYS A 68 -0.82 -19.86 -12.01
CA LYS A 68 -1.73 -19.14 -12.90
C LYS A 68 -2.68 -18.25 -12.12
N ARG A 69 -2.97 -17.11 -12.70
CA ARG A 69 -3.98 -16.18 -12.17
C ARG A 69 -5.35 -16.83 -12.17
N LYS A 70 -6.00 -16.89 -11.00
CA LYS A 70 -7.39 -17.33 -10.81
C LYS A 70 -8.35 -16.17 -10.79
N ASP A 71 -7.97 -15.08 -10.13
CA ASP A 71 -8.79 -13.88 -10.00
C ASP A 71 -7.91 -12.63 -10.02
N LEU A 72 -8.51 -11.50 -10.40
CA LEU A 72 -7.92 -10.17 -10.36
C LEU A 72 -8.98 -9.20 -9.87
N GLN A 73 -8.65 -8.44 -8.84
CA GLN A 73 -9.45 -7.32 -8.38
C GLN A 73 -8.60 -6.07 -8.36
N THR A 74 -9.10 -4.99 -8.95
CA THR A 74 -8.41 -3.70 -9.01
C THR A 74 -9.23 -2.66 -8.28
N TYR A 75 -8.59 -1.91 -7.40
CA TYR A 75 -9.17 -0.78 -6.69
C TYR A 75 -8.40 0.48 -7.06
N THR A 76 -9.12 1.52 -7.42
CA THR A 76 -8.54 2.84 -7.69
C THR A 76 -9.13 3.85 -6.73
N ILE A 77 -8.27 4.59 -6.03
CA ILE A 77 -8.66 5.66 -5.12
C ILE A 77 -8.06 6.97 -5.62
N LYS A 78 -8.91 7.98 -5.81
CA LYS A 78 -8.48 9.36 -6.06
C LYS A 78 -8.66 10.18 -4.79
N MET A 79 -7.60 10.80 -4.31
CA MET A 79 -7.60 11.52 -3.03
C MET A 79 -6.93 12.88 -3.13
N THR A 80 -7.56 13.89 -2.55
CA THR A 80 -6.98 15.23 -2.36
C THR A 80 -6.49 15.36 -0.93
N VAL A 81 -5.28 15.89 -0.76
CA VAL A 81 -4.64 16.15 0.53
C VAL A 81 -4.46 17.65 0.70
N VAL A 82 -4.98 18.19 1.78
CA VAL A 82 -4.77 19.57 2.22
C VAL A 82 -3.89 19.51 3.48
N PRO A 83 -2.62 19.94 3.43
CA PRO A 83 -1.74 19.84 4.60
C PRO A 83 -2.22 20.74 5.74
N ALA A 84 -1.83 20.39 6.97
CA ALA A 84 -2.24 21.09 8.20
C ALA A 84 -2.02 22.60 8.15
N ALA A 85 -0.95 23.07 7.50
CA ALA A 85 -0.64 24.47 7.32
C ALA A 85 -1.66 25.26 6.47
N LEU A 86 -2.47 24.57 5.67
CA LEU A 86 -3.53 25.14 4.82
C LEU A 86 -4.94 24.68 5.24
N SER A 87 -5.04 23.70 6.15
CA SER A 87 -6.29 23.13 6.60
C SER A 87 -6.84 23.93 7.79
N ASP A 88 -8.13 24.20 7.78
CA ASP A 88 -8.89 24.76 8.92
C ASP A 88 -9.34 23.67 9.92
N ARG A 89 -9.01 22.41 9.67
CA ARG A 89 -9.49 21.24 10.43
C ARG A 89 -8.54 20.78 11.54
N GLY A 90 -7.44 21.49 11.78
CA GLY A 90 -6.48 21.19 12.85
C GLY A 90 -5.52 20.03 12.54
N GLY A 91 -5.39 19.63 11.29
CA GLY A 91 -4.48 18.58 10.82
C GLY A 91 -4.52 18.43 9.31
N ASP A 92 -3.77 17.48 8.77
CA ASP A 92 -3.83 17.16 7.35
C ASP A 92 -5.21 16.59 7.01
N ALA A 93 -5.91 17.24 6.09
CA ALA A 93 -7.25 16.87 5.68
C ALA A 93 -7.22 16.09 4.35
N TYR A 94 -7.90 14.97 4.32
CA TYR A 94 -8.00 14.07 3.18
C TYR A 94 -9.43 14.06 2.67
N THR A 95 -9.60 14.22 1.36
CA THR A 95 -10.91 14.14 0.71
C THR A 95 -10.85 13.11 -0.41
N VAL A 96 -11.70 12.13 -0.31
CA VAL A 96 -11.87 11.09 -1.33
C VAL A 96 -12.66 11.67 -2.50
N ARG A 97 -12.07 11.74 -3.66
CA ARG A 97 -12.76 12.17 -4.88
C ARG A 97 -13.60 11.04 -5.45
N GLU A 98 -13.00 9.85 -5.53
CA GLU A 98 -13.60 8.70 -6.15
C GLU A 98 -12.94 7.41 -5.65
N VAL A 99 -13.73 6.35 -5.54
CA VAL A 99 -13.25 4.98 -5.38
C VAL A 99 -13.89 4.12 -6.45
N LEU A 100 -13.06 3.41 -7.22
CA LEU A 100 -13.48 2.47 -8.25
C LEU A 100 -13.05 1.07 -7.87
N CYS A 101 -13.90 0.08 -8.15
CA CYS A 101 -13.55 -1.34 -8.05
C CYS A 101 -13.83 -2.03 -9.40
N ARG A 102 -12.95 -2.95 -9.78
CA ARG A 102 -13.07 -3.75 -11.00
C ARG A 102 -12.68 -5.19 -10.71
N SER A 103 -13.47 -6.14 -11.21
CA SER A 103 -13.17 -7.58 -11.13
C SER A 103 -12.81 -8.10 -12.52
N GLY A 104 -11.66 -8.73 -12.63
CA GLY A 104 -11.11 -9.24 -13.90
C GLY A 104 -11.02 -8.16 -14.98
N ASP A 105 -11.50 -8.49 -16.16
CA ASP A 105 -11.56 -7.58 -17.32
C ASP A 105 -12.90 -6.84 -17.42
N GLY A 106 -13.73 -6.88 -16.35
CA GLY A 106 -15.02 -6.20 -16.28
C GLY A 106 -14.88 -4.67 -16.26
N GLU A 107 -16.01 -3.99 -16.34
CA GLU A 107 -16.07 -2.53 -16.19
C GLU A 107 -15.85 -2.12 -14.74
N ALA A 108 -15.22 -0.97 -14.54
CA ALA A 108 -15.05 -0.40 -13.21
C ALA A 108 -16.39 0.12 -12.67
N GLU A 109 -16.64 -0.11 -11.40
CA GLU A 109 -17.81 0.35 -10.66
C GLU A 109 -17.37 1.33 -9.57
N SER A 110 -18.03 2.46 -9.46
CA SER A 110 -17.77 3.42 -8.38
C SER A 110 -18.43 2.98 -7.07
N ILE A 111 -17.93 3.55 -5.96
CA ILE A 111 -18.48 3.38 -4.61
C ILE A 111 -18.96 4.75 -4.12
N PRO A 112 -20.24 5.09 -4.38
CA PRO A 112 -20.75 6.44 -4.17
C PRO A 112 -20.66 6.92 -2.71
N GLU A 113 -20.80 6.00 -1.73
CA GLU A 113 -20.74 6.33 -0.30
C GLU A 113 -19.38 6.89 0.15
N LEU A 114 -18.33 6.64 -0.62
CA LEU A 114 -16.98 7.15 -0.34
C LEU A 114 -16.67 8.44 -1.11
N ALA A 115 -17.40 8.77 -2.16
CA ALA A 115 -17.18 9.98 -2.93
C ALA A 115 -17.51 11.24 -2.10
N GLY A 116 -16.59 12.20 -2.07
CA GLY A 116 -16.72 13.43 -1.28
C GLY A 116 -16.49 13.26 0.23
N TRP A 117 -16.24 12.04 0.70
CA TRP A 117 -15.95 11.82 2.12
C TRP A 117 -14.61 12.46 2.49
N SER A 118 -14.59 13.19 3.62
CA SER A 118 -13.41 13.86 4.14
C SER A 118 -13.15 13.49 5.59
N TYR A 119 -11.89 13.34 5.93
CA TYR A 119 -11.43 13.09 7.30
C TYR A 119 -10.10 13.79 7.58
N VAL A 120 -9.69 13.85 8.83
CA VAL A 120 -8.40 14.40 9.25
C VAL A 120 -7.51 13.23 9.65
N TYR A 121 -6.29 13.22 9.13
CA TYR A 121 -5.27 12.25 9.52
C TYR A 121 -4.95 12.38 11.01
N LYS A 122 -4.91 11.25 11.67
CA LYS A 122 -4.43 11.13 13.05
C LYS A 122 -3.27 10.18 13.08
N GLU A 123 -2.16 10.63 13.60
CA GLU A 123 -1.03 9.73 13.85
C GLU A 123 -1.48 8.62 14.79
N ARG A 124 -1.07 7.40 14.49
CA ARG A 124 -1.41 6.27 15.32
C ARG A 124 -0.59 6.33 16.62
N ALA A 125 -1.26 6.45 17.74
CA ALA A 125 -0.69 6.40 19.07
C ALA A 125 -0.94 5.01 19.70
N GLY A 126 0.04 4.10 19.58
CA GLY A 126 -0.05 2.79 20.23
C GLY A 126 -1.02 1.81 19.57
N ASP A 127 -1.68 0.97 20.38
CA ASP A 127 -2.73 0.04 19.94
C ASP A 127 -3.92 0.80 19.36
N LEU A 128 -4.79 0.07 18.63
CA LEU A 128 -6.01 0.63 18.03
C LEU A 128 -6.64 1.66 18.96
N ASP A 129 -6.86 2.86 18.43
CA ASP A 129 -7.56 3.89 19.18
C ASP A 129 -8.91 3.32 19.68
N ALA A 130 -9.33 3.72 20.89
CA ALA A 130 -10.50 3.18 21.58
C ALA A 130 -11.80 3.31 20.76
N ASP A 131 -11.81 4.21 19.76
CA ASP A 131 -12.94 4.44 18.87
C ASP A 131 -12.93 3.54 17.62
N GLY A 132 -12.01 2.58 17.51
CA GLY A 132 -11.89 1.69 16.36
C GLY A 132 -11.50 2.41 15.08
N GLN A 133 -10.60 3.39 15.17
CA GLN A 133 -10.08 4.13 14.04
C GLN A 133 -8.60 3.84 13.82
N ILE A 134 -8.17 3.80 12.57
CA ILE A 134 -6.76 3.83 12.17
C ILE A 134 -6.56 5.07 11.30
N PHE A 135 -5.55 5.89 11.61
CA PHE A 135 -5.23 7.10 10.85
C PHE A 135 -6.39 8.12 10.70
N GLY A 136 -7.35 8.10 11.61
CA GLY A 136 -8.56 8.92 11.51
C GLY A 136 -9.66 8.34 10.60
N ILE A 137 -9.48 7.09 10.15
CA ILE A 137 -10.42 6.38 9.28
C ILE A 137 -11.39 5.55 10.16
N PRO A 138 -12.68 5.91 10.27
CA PRO A 138 -13.63 5.19 11.10
C PRO A 138 -14.04 3.87 10.43
N HIS A 139 -13.92 2.76 11.13
CA HIS A 139 -14.33 1.44 10.63
C HIS A 139 -15.81 1.40 10.22
N ALA A 140 -16.66 2.15 10.92
CA ALA A 140 -18.09 2.23 10.62
C ALA A 140 -18.37 2.72 9.17
N LYS A 141 -17.47 3.52 8.59
CA LYS A 141 -17.61 3.98 7.20
C LYS A 141 -17.53 2.84 6.17
N PHE A 142 -16.92 1.72 6.57
CA PHE A 142 -16.66 0.57 5.71
C PHE A 142 -17.54 -0.65 6.05
N GLN A 143 -18.46 -0.55 6.98
CA GLN A 143 -19.32 -1.69 7.41
C GLN A 143 -20.18 -2.22 6.27
N THR A 144 -20.76 -1.33 5.47
CA THR A 144 -21.53 -1.69 4.28
C THR A 144 -21.32 -0.65 3.20
N LEU A 145 -20.81 -1.08 2.07
CA LEU A 145 -20.65 -0.25 0.88
C LEU A 145 -21.46 -0.85 -0.28
N THR A 146 -21.88 -0.01 -1.20
CA THR A 146 -22.64 -0.45 -2.37
C THR A 146 -21.96 0.09 -3.63
N THR A 147 -21.80 -0.76 -4.63
CA THR A 147 -21.29 -0.30 -5.93
C THR A 147 -22.37 0.47 -6.68
N SER A 148 -21.97 1.27 -7.66
CA SER A 148 -22.88 2.03 -8.53
C SER A 148 -23.91 1.16 -9.28
N ARG A 149 -23.68 -0.16 -9.36
CA ARG A 149 -24.63 -1.14 -9.91
C ARG A 149 -25.50 -1.83 -8.85
N GLY A 150 -25.45 -1.36 -7.61
CA GLY A 150 -26.26 -1.88 -6.51
C GLY A 150 -25.77 -3.17 -5.86
N LYS A 151 -24.54 -3.62 -6.15
CA LYS A 151 -23.92 -4.75 -5.46
C LYS A 151 -23.48 -4.32 -4.07
N LYS A 152 -24.07 -4.92 -3.03
CA LYS A 152 -23.63 -4.72 -1.64
C LYS A 152 -22.29 -5.39 -1.40
N LEU A 153 -21.37 -4.65 -0.79
CA LEU A 153 -20.08 -5.13 -0.32
C LEU A 153 -20.14 -5.21 1.21
N ALA A 154 -19.69 -6.31 1.76
CA ALA A 154 -19.59 -6.51 3.21
C ALA A 154 -18.41 -7.43 3.49
N GLY A 155 -17.83 -7.33 4.67
CA GLY A 155 -16.77 -8.19 5.17
C GLY A 155 -15.59 -8.31 4.19
N VAL A 156 -15.38 -9.50 3.64
CA VAL A 156 -14.26 -9.80 2.71
C VAL A 156 -14.25 -8.87 1.49
N GLY A 157 -15.43 -8.45 1.01
CA GLY A 157 -15.53 -7.54 -0.15
C GLY A 157 -15.14 -6.09 0.16
N VAL A 158 -15.19 -5.69 1.43
CA VAL A 158 -14.87 -4.33 1.89
C VAL A 158 -13.41 -4.22 2.32
N TYR A 159 -12.84 -5.31 2.84
CA TYR A 159 -11.50 -5.33 3.41
C TYR A 159 -10.40 -4.82 2.46
N PRO A 160 -10.36 -5.19 1.16
CA PRO A 160 -9.38 -4.66 0.23
C PRO A 160 -9.48 -3.14 0.03
N ILE A 161 -10.72 -2.59 0.08
CA ILE A 161 -10.93 -1.14 -0.04
C ILE A 161 -10.38 -0.44 1.21
N TYR A 162 -10.76 -0.93 2.40
CA TYR A 162 -10.24 -0.41 3.67
C TYR A 162 -8.71 -0.46 3.72
N ASN A 163 -8.10 -1.60 3.36
CA ASN A 163 -6.65 -1.75 3.32
C ASN A 163 -5.98 -0.75 2.36
N SER A 164 -6.62 -0.42 1.24
CA SER A 164 -6.05 0.56 0.32
C SER A 164 -5.92 1.95 0.96
N PHE A 165 -6.84 2.33 1.86
CA PHE A 165 -6.71 3.56 2.65
C PHE A 165 -5.62 3.47 3.71
N VAL A 166 -5.52 2.32 4.39
CA VAL A 166 -4.45 2.07 5.37
C VAL A 166 -3.08 2.12 4.70
N ASP A 167 -2.93 1.50 3.54
CA ASP A 167 -1.71 1.54 2.75
C ASP A 167 -1.33 2.97 2.33
N PHE A 168 -2.33 3.76 1.91
CA PHE A 168 -2.09 5.15 1.55
C PHE A 168 -1.38 5.90 2.68
N HIS A 169 -1.93 5.83 3.88
CA HIS A 169 -1.33 6.48 5.05
C HIS A 169 -0.03 5.82 5.48
N GLY A 170 0.05 4.51 5.41
CA GLY A 170 1.28 3.78 5.70
C GLY A 170 2.45 4.33 4.89
N PHE A 171 2.29 4.42 3.58
CA PHE A 171 3.39 4.77 2.68
C PHE A 171 3.57 6.26 2.43
N CYS A 172 2.51 7.08 2.49
CA CYS A 172 2.62 8.51 2.30
C CYS A 172 2.88 9.29 3.60
N ASP A 173 2.44 8.77 4.73
CA ASP A 173 2.54 9.46 6.01
C ASP A 173 3.49 8.75 6.99
N VAL A 174 3.23 7.49 7.34
CA VAL A 174 3.99 6.80 8.39
C VAL A 174 5.45 6.55 7.98
N PHE A 175 5.70 5.98 6.79
CA PHE A 175 7.06 5.61 6.37
C PHE A 175 7.80 6.72 5.63
N ALA A 176 7.10 7.72 5.11
CA ALA A 176 7.67 8.78 4.30
C ALA A 176 7.90 10.09 5.06
N ARG A 177 7.42 10.20 6.31
CA ARG A 177 7.59 11.40 7.13
C ARG A 177 8.52 11.16 8.31
N PRO A 178 9.20 12.20 8.81
CA PRO A 178 9.99 12.10 10.04
C PRO A 178 9.12 11.61 11.21
N MET A 179 9.65 10.71 12.01
CA MET A 179 8.97 10.19 13.21
C MET A 179 9.37 10.96 14.46
N ALA A 180 8.39 11.31 15.29
CA ALA A 180 8.65 11.86 16.60
C ALA A 180 9.15 10.76 17.57
N GLY A 181 10.37 10.90 18.08
CA GLY A 181 10.91 10.02 19.12
C GLY A 181 11.27 8.59 18.69
N GLY A 182 11.24 8.27 17.40
CA GLY A 182 11.60 6.95 16.87
C GLY A 182 12.62 7.01 15.74
N SER A 183 13.07 5.84 15.26
CA SER A 183 13.87 5.73 14.04
C SER A 183 12.97 5.76 12.81
N GLY A 184 13.27 6.64 11.87
CA GLY A 184 12.49 6.82 10.65
C GLY A 184 13.31 7.40 9.51
N ILE A 185 12.62 7.87 8.48
CA ILE A 185 13.24 8.42 7.27
C ILE A 185 14.22 9.58 7.57
N GLN A 186 13.98 10.35 8.65
CA GLN A 186 14.86 11.45 9.08
C GLN A 186 16.29 11.00 9.39
N ASP A 187 16.51 9.72 9.65
CA ASP A 187 17.83 9.17 9.98
C ASP A 187 18.60 8.72 8.74
N LEU A 188 17.96 8.65 7.60
CA LEU A 188 18.58 8.29 6.33
C LEU A 188 19.26 9.51 5.69
N ARG A 189 20.59 9.49 5.64
CA ARG A 189 21.43 10.60 5.12
C ARG A 189 22.23 10.22 3.88
N ARG A 190 22.61 8.96 3.74
CA ARG A 190 23.55 8.49 2.71
C ARG A 190 23.00 7.30 1.96
N VAL A 191 23.30 7.23 0.67
CA VAL A 191 22.98 6.06 -0.15
C VAL A 191 23.61 4.80 0.45
N GLY A 192 22.82 3.73 0.52
CA GLY A 192 23.20 2.46 1.17
C GLY A 192 22.92 2.40 2.68
N GLN A 193 22.64 3.54 3.33
CA GLN A 193 22.21 3.53 4.73
C GLN A 193 20.86 2.87 4.89
N SER A 194 20.69 2.08 5.94
CA SER A 194 19.42 1.47 6.31
C SER A 194 19.12 1.68 7.78
N ILE A 195 17.83 1.72 8.08
CA ILE A 195 17.31 1.78 9.45
C ILE A 195 16.22 0.73 9.60
N ARG A 196 15.95 0.38 10.87
CA ARG A 196 14.76 -0.36 11.27
C ARG A 196 13.72 0.66 11.72
N HIS A 197 12.58 0.67 11.05
CA HIS A 197 11.50 1.58 11.38
C HIS A 197 10.73 1.07 12.62
N ALA A 198 10.32 1.97 13.51
CA ALA A 198 9.70 1.62 14.78
C ALA A 198 8.22 1.16 14.68
N ALA A 199 7.68 0.99 13.49
CA ALA A 199 6.27 0.62 13.27
C ALA A 199 5.95 -0.88 13.42
N ALA A 200 6.89 -1.72 13.87
CA ALA A 200 6.60 -3.13 14.12
C ALA A 200 5.73 -3.27 15.39
N PHE A 201 4.52 -3.80 15.25
CA PHE A 201 3.58 -4.01 16.36
C PHE A 201 2.68 -5.23 16.10
N SER A 202 1.95 -5.68 17.14
CA SER A 202 0.92 -6.70 17.02
C SER A 202 -0.44 -6.11 17.36
N GLU A 203 -1.47 -6.49 16.63
CA GLU A 203 -2.83 -6.01 16.84
C GLU A 203 -3.88 -7.07 16.45
N PRO A 204 -5.12 -6.99 16.98
CA PRO A 204 -6.21 -7.77 16.44
C PRO A 204 -6.55 -7.29 15.02
N PRO A 205 -6.91 -8.18 14.09
CA PRO A 205 -7.42 -7.78 12.80
C PRO A 205 -8.67 -6.92 12.93
N VAL A 206 -8.81 -5.95 12.05
CA VAL A 206 -9.99 -5.07 12.04
C VAL A 206 -11.25 -5.87 11.73
N ASN A 207 -12.26 -5.77 12.60
CA ASN A 207 -13.55 -6.40 12.37
C ASN A 207 -14.46 -5.49 11.54
N LEU A 208 -14.62 -5.81 10.26
CA LEU A 208 -15.52 -5.11 9.34
C LEU A 208 -16.90 -5.82 9.23
N GLY A 209 -17.39 -6.39 10.32
CA GLY A 209 -18.71 -7.01 10.39
C GLY A 209 -18.75 -8.54 10.22
N GLU A 210 -17.61 -9.20 10.21
CA GLU A 210 -17.51 -10.67 10.05
C GLU A 210 -17.37 -11.44 11.35
N GLY A 211 -17.45 -10.77 12.50
CA GLY A 211 -17.40 -11.43 13.81
C GLY A 211 -16.05 -12.06 14.13
N ILE A 212 -14.95 -11.34 13.91
CA ILE A 212 -13.60 -11.81 14.26
C ILE A 212 -13.53 -12.10 15.76
N LYS A 213 -13.11 -13.32 16.12
CA LYS A 213 -13.02 -13.79 17.50
C LYS A 213 -11.72 -13.39 18.19
N ALA A 214 -11.77 -13.36 19.52
CA ALA A 214 -10.58 -13.23 20.38
C ALA A 214 -9.54 -14.31 20.05
N GLY A 215 -8.25 -13.95 20.12
CA GLY A 215 -7.14 -14.81 19.68
C GLY A 215 -6.76 -14.63 18.21
N SER A 216 -7.51 -13.83 17.45
CA SER A 216 -7.07 -13.32 16.17
C SER A 216 -6.00 -12.27 16.38
N VAL A 217 -4.93 -12.31 15.58
CA VAL A 217 -3.79 -11.40 15.68
C VAL A 217 -3.17 -11.16 14.32
N PHE A 218 -2.77 -9.93 14.06
CA PHE A 218 -1.87 -9.55 12.99
C PHE A 218 -0.60 -9.00 13.61
N ARG A 219 0.56 -9.48 13.17
CA ARG A 219 1.86 -9.02 13.64
C ARG A 219 2.69 -8.56 12.45
N ASN A 220 3.05 -7.28 12.44
CA ASN A 220 4.00 -6.74 11.48
C ASN A 220 5.39 -7.33 11.70
N GLY A 221 6.11 -7.55 10.60
CA GLY A 221 7.51 -7.87 10.61
C GLY A 221 8.39 -6.66 10.99
N ASP A 222 9.68 -6.86 10.90
CA ASP A 222 10.69 -5.84 11.15
C ASP A 222 10.82 -4.93 9.92
N VAL A 223 10.13 -3.82 9.93
CA VAL A 223 10.16 -2.86 8.83
C VAL A 223 11.56 -2.26 8.68
N ARG A 224 12.10 -2.40 7.47
CA ARG A 224 13.39 -1.84 7.09
C ARG A 224 13.24 -0.81 5.99
N LEU A 225 13.82 0.37 6.19
CA LEU A 225 13.97 1.41 5.18
C LEU A 225 15.43 1.49 4.73
N VAL A 226 15.66 1.61 3.42
CA VAL A 226 17.00 1.70 2.82
C VAL A 226 17.06 2.87 1.86
N PHE A 227 17.98 3.79 2.05
CA PHE A 227 18.21 4.85 1.08
C PHE A 227 18.97 4.30 -0.14
N LYS A 228 18.26 4.01 -1.23
CA LYS A 228 18.82 3.39 -2.43
C LYS A 228 19.57 4.37 -3.34
N GLY A 229 19.15 5.63 -3.34
CA GLY A 229 19.75 6.64 -4.22
C GLY A 229 18.78 7.77 -4.57
N ILE A 230 19.14 8.52 -5.59
CA ILE A 230 18.35 9.61 -6.15
C ILE A 230 17.91 9.22 -7.55
N GLY A 231 16.65 9.46 -7.87
CA GLY A 231 16.07 9.29 -9.20
C GLY A 231 15.23 10.49 -9.60
N VAL A 232 14.73 10.46 -10.84
CA VAL A 232 13.81 11.48 -11.35
C VAL A 232 12.47 10.85 -11.60
N VAL A 233 11.40 11.42 -11.02
CA VAL A 233 10.00 11.01 -11.21
C VAL A 233 9.23 12.24 -11.67
N ASP A 234 8.64 12.16 -12.86
CA ASP A 234 7.87 13.26 -13.46
C ASP A 234 8.60 14.61 -13.40
N GLY A 235 9.91 14.60 -13.74
CA GLY A 235 10.75 15.78 -13.74
C GLY A 235 11.27 16.25 -12.37
N ALA A 236 10.83 15.66 -11.27
CA ALA A 236 11.28 16.00 -9.91
C ALA A 236 12.38 15.05 -9.43
N ALA A 237 13.40 15.60 -8.76
CA ALA A 237 14.43 14.82 -8.11
C ALA A 237 13.89 14.20 -6.83
N CYS A 238 13.95 12.88 -6.72
CA CYS A 238 13.40 12.14 -5.61
C CYS A 238 14.45 11.28 -4.92
N ALA A 239 14.42 11.24 -3.60
CA ALA A 239 15.06 10.18 -2.84
C ALA A 239 14.29 8.87 -3.07
N ILE A 240 15.02 7.79 -3.37
CA ILE A 240 14.47 6.45 -3.50
C ILE A 240 14.72 5.72 -2.20
N VAL A 241 13.65 5.47 -1.45
CA VAL A 241 13.68 4.75 -0.19
C VAL A 241 13.08 3.37 -0.42
N GLY A 242 13.94 2.34 -0.37
CA GLY A 242 13.50 0.96 -0.40
C GLY A 242 12.77 0.61 0.89
N TYR A 243 11.64 -0.08 0.76
CA TYR A 243 10.79 -0.56 1.82
C TYR A 243 10.77 -2.08 1.82
N ASP A 244 10.95 -2.68 3.00
CA ASP A 244 10.79 -4.10 3.25
C ASP A 244 10.08 -4.26 4.60
N SER A 245 8.88 -4.85 4.61
CA SER A 245 8.11 -5.05 5.83
C SER A 245 8.68 -6.12 6.76
N GLY A 246 9.65 -6.92 6.28
CA GLY A 246 9.95 -8.19 6.90
C GLY A 246 8.74 -9.16 6.83
N GLU A 247 8.86 -10.31 7.47
CA GLU A 247 7.78 -11.28 7.50
C GLU A 247 6.71 -10.86 8.50
N SER A 248 5.53 -10.49 8.01
CA SER A 248 4.32 -10.29 8.81
C SER A 248 3.61 -11.62 9.00
N THR A 249 2.96 -11.82 10.14
CA THR A 249 2.16 -13.02 10.42
C THR A 249 0.74 -12.64 10.76
N LEU A 250 -0.21 -13.47 10.35
CA LEU A 250 -1.61 -13.31 10.68
C LEU A 250 -2.21 -14.60 11.19
N LYS A 251 -3.14 -14.47 12.13
CA LYS A 251 -4.09 -15.49 12.53
C LYS A 251 -5.46 -14.86 12.64
N MET A 252 -6.42 -15.38 11.92
CA MET A 252 -7.79 -14.90 11.93
C MET A 252 -8.74 -16.06 12.27
N ILE A 253 -9.59 -15.84 13.26
CA ILE A 253 -10.57 -16.80 13.73
C ILE A 253 -11.95 -16.21 13.48
N MET A 254 -12.74 -16.85 12.64
CA MET A 254 -14.10 -16.41 12.31
C MET A 254 -15.12 -17.51 12.64
N PRO A 255 -16.28 -17.18 13.26
CA PRO A 255 -17.31 -18.16 13.55
C PRO A 255 -17.99 -18.64 12.26
N MET A 256 -18.16 -19.95 12.15
CA MET A 256 -18.95 -20.59 11.07
C MET A 256 -20.22 -21.25 11.63
N GLY A 257 -20.70 -20.78 12.78
CA GLY A 257 -21.83 -21.33 13.51
C GLY A 257 -21.54 -21.46 15.01
N PRO A 258 -22.43 -22.07 15.81
CA PRO A 258 -22.29 -22.09 17.26
C PRO A 258 -21.05 -22.83 17.78
N GLU A 259 -20.61 -23.87 17.08
CA GLU A 259 -19.53 -24.77 17.54
C GLU A 259 -18.35 -24.90 16.61
N ALA A 260 -18.28 -24.07 15.57
CA ALA A 260 -17.28 -24.22 14.54
C ALA A 260 -16.64 -22.89 14.15
N ASP A 261 -15.33 -22.91 13.98
CA ASP A 261 -14.54 -21.75 13.56
C ASP A 261 -13.77 -22.04 12.28
N ILE A 262 -13.72 -21.04 11.40
CA ILE A 262 -12.75 -20.98 10.32
C ILE A 262 -11.49 -20.34 10.89
N VAL A 263 -10.36 -21.02 10.75
CA VAL A 263 -9.06 -20.50 11.20
C VAL A 263 -8.17 -20.30 9.98
N THR A 264 -7.79 -19.06 9.71
CA THR A 264 -6.79 -18.71 8.68
C THR A 264 -5.51 -18.27 9.37
N GLU A 265 -4.41 -18.93 9.03
CA GLU A 265 -3.06 -18.61 9.47
C GLU A 265 -2.20 -18.32 8.24
N GLY A 266 -1.29 -17.36 8.33
CA GLY A 266 -0.45 -17.05 7.19
C GLY A 266 0.56 -15.95 7.48
N GLY A 267 1.19 -15.49 6.41
CA GLY A 267 2.13 -14.39 6.46
C GLY A 267 2.12 -13.60 5.18
N SER A 268 2.68 -12.42 5.27
CA SER A 268 2.90 -11.55 4.13
C SER A 268 4.23 -10.81 4.23
N GLN A 269 4.72 -10.37 3.08
CA GLN A 269 5.88 -9.49 2.99
C GLN A 269 5.63 -8.45 1.90
N TYR A 270 5.82 -7.18 2.25
CA TYR A 270 5.81 -6.05 1.32
C TYR A 270 7.23 -5.67 0.94
N ILE A 271 7.47 -5.49 -0.35
CA ILE A 271 8.77 -5.06 -0.88
C ILE A 271 8.55 -4.02 -1.96
N GLY A 272 9.34 -2.95 -1.96
CA GLY A 272 9.30 -1.97 -3.04
C GLY A 272 9.98 -0.65 -2.71
N ASP A 273 9.50 0.42 -3.32
CA ASP A 273 10.14 1.72 -3.26
C ASP A 273 9.16 2.87 -3.03
N ILE A 274 9.57 3.80 -2.17
CA ILE A 274 8.91 5.08 -1.91
C ILE A 274 9.81 6.18 -2.50
N TYR A 275 9.23 7.04 -3.33
CA TYR A 275 9.95 8.13 -4.01
C TYR A 275 9.52 9.46 -3.39
N ILE A 276 10.44 10.11 -2.67
CA ILE A 276 10.19 11.33 -1.92
C ILE A 276 10.86 12.50 -2.63
N ASP A 277 10.08 13.49 -3.02
CA ASP A 277 10.56 14.71 -3.66
C ASP A 277 11.50 15.47 -2.73
N LEU A 278 12.74 15.73 -3.21
CA LEU A 278 13.78 16.38 -2.40
C LEU A 278 13.52 17.88 -2.17
N ALA A 279 12.68 18.51 -2.98
CA ALA A 279 12.34 19.92 -2.81
C ALA A 279 11.13 20.11 -1.90
N THR A 280 10.07 19.32 -2.13
CA THR A 280 8.77 19.50 -1.48
C THR A 280 8.54 18.56 -0.30
N ARG A 281 9.31 17.48 -0.20
CA ARG A 281 9.17 16.38 0.78
C ARG A 281 7.89 15.54 0.61
N TRP A 282 7.09 15.82 -0.40
CA TRP A 282 5.94 14.97 -0.71
C TRP A 282 6.36 13.67 -1.39
N VAL A 283 5.61 12.61 -1.13
CA VAL A 283 5.75 11.36 -1.88
C VAL A 283 5.28 11.58 -3.31
N ARG A 284 6.15 11.37 -4.28
CA ARG A 284 5.81 11.44 -5.72
C ARG A 284 5.22 10.15 -6.22
N LYS A 285 5.78 9.03 -5.74
CA LYS A 285 5.38 7.70 -6.18
C LYS A 285 5.67 6.68 -5.08
N VAL A 286 4.80 5.68 -4.99
CA VAL A 286 5.05 4.43 -4.27
C VAL A 286 4.81 3.28 -5.24
N SER A 287 5.69 2.30 -5.25
CA SER A 287 5.54 1.09 -6.06
C SER A 287 5.96 -0.10 -5.21
N LEU A 288 5.00 -0.92 -4.80
CA LEU A 288 5.20 -2.02 -3.86
C LEU A 288 4.48 -3.28 -4.34
N ASP A 289 5.07 -4.41 -3.99
CA ASP A 289 4.46 -5.72 -4.12
C ASP A 289 4.32 -6.36 -2.72
N GLU A 290 3.16 -6.93 -2.43
CA GLU A 290 2.94 -7.77 -1.26
C GLU A 290 2.70 -9.21 -1.71
N PHE A 291 3.41 -10.13 -1.07
CA PHE A 291 3.23 -11.57 -1.25
C PHE A 291 2.54 -12.13 0.00
N VAL A 292 1.37 -12.72 -0.17
CA VAL A 292 0.56 -13.28 0.92
C VAL A 292 0.39 -14.78 0.72
N VAL A 293 0.71 -15.55 1.75
CA VAL A 293 0.47 -17.00 1.80
C VAL A 293 -0.38 -17.32 3.01
N THR A 294 -1.47 -18.04 2.82
CA THR A 294 -2.37 -18.42 3.90
C THR A 294 -2.76 -19.89 3.83
N ASP A 295 -2.94 -20.49 5.02
CA ASP A 295 -3.58 -21.80 5.25
C ASP A 295 -4.91 -21.55 5.98
N THR A 296 -6.02 -21.98 5.40
CA THR A 296 -7.36 -21.90 6.02
C THR A 296 -7.86 -23.29 6.38
N LYS A 297 -8.18 -23.48 7.65
CA LYS A 297 -8.80 -24.71 8.20
C LYS A 297 -10.30 -24.52 8.24
N LEU A 298 -11.03 -25.40 7.58
CA LEU A 298 -12.49 -25.47 7.63
C LEU A 298 -12.94 -26.52 8.65
N PRO A 299 -13.95 -26.24 9.49
CA PRO A 299 -14.37 -27.15 10.58
C PRO A 299 -14.79 -28.54 10.12
N ALA A 300 -15.38 -28.66 8.94
CA ALA A 300 -15.92 -29.91 8.40
C ALA A 300 -14.90 -30.68 7.53
N SER A 301 -13.69 -30.18 7.37
CA SER A 301 -12.70 -30.74 6.45
C SER A 301 -11.34 -30.95 7.13
N ALA A 302 -10.77 -32.13 6.96
CA ALA A 302 -9.38 -32.36 7.32
C ALA A 302 -8.39 -31.65 6.36
N ALA A 303 -8.86 -31.20 5.19
CA ALA A 303 -8.06 -30.50 4.22
C ALA A 303 -7.90 -29.02 4.57
N LYS A 304 -6.68 -28.51 4.40
CA LYS A 304 -6.39 -27.09 4.47
C LYS A 304 -6.56 -26.49 3.08
N LEU A 305 -7.20 -25.31 3.03
CA LEU A 305 -7.23 -24.46 1.83
C LEU A 305 -6.04 -23.52 1.86
N GLN A 306 -5.16 -23.64 0.89
CA GLN A 306 -4.04 -22.71 0.75
C GLN A 306 -4.40 -21.57 -0.20
N GLY A 307 -4.04 -20.36 0.19
CA GLY A 307 -4.22 -19.15 -0.60
C GLY A 307 -2.88 -18.51 -0.92
N TYR A 308 -2.72 -18.09 -2.18
CA TYR A 308 -1.59 -17.30 -2.65
C TYR A 308 -2.13 -16.04 -3.28
N THR A 309 -1.78 -14.89 -2.73
CA THR A 309 -2.17 -13.59 -3.28
C THR A 309 -0.94 -12.73 -3.48
N VAL A 310 -0.86 -12.08 -4.63
CA VAL A 310 0.08 -10.99 -4.88
C VAL A 310 -0.72 -9.73 -4.95
N ARG A 311 -0.30 -8.71 -4.20
CA ARG A 311 -0.90 -7.39 -4.25
C ARG A 311 0.11 -6.40 -4.82
N HIS A 312 -0.22 -5.79 -5.94
CA HIS A 312 0.55 -4.71 -6.54
C HIS A 312 -0.05 -3.38 -6.13
N LEU A 313 0.77 -2.47 -5.62
CA LEU A 313 0.34 -1.15 -5.19
C LEU A 313 1.15 -0.09 -5.90
N LEU A 314 0.46 0.80 -6.58
CA LEU A 314 1.02 1.97 -7.24
C LEU A 314 0.28 3.22 -6.76
N MET A 315 1.00 4.15 -6.12
CA MET A 315 0.50 5.49 -5.81
C MET A 315 1.28 6.51 -6.61
N ARG A 316 0.61 7.53 -7.09
CA ARG A 316 1.24 8.64 -7.81
C ARG A 316 0.64 9.97 -7.36
N LEU A 317 1.52 10.92 -7.10
CA LEU A 317 1.16 12.34 -7.04
C LEU A 317 0.94 12.80 -8.48
N VAL A 318 -0.19 13.41 -8.76
CA VAL A 318 -0.58 13.81 -10.12
C VAL A 318 -0.97 15.28 -10.15
N GLU A 319 -0.88 15.87 -11.33
CA GLU A 319 -1.39 17.23 -11.54
C GLU A 319 -2.93 17.23 -11.57
N ARG A 320 -3.51 18.40 -11.30
CA ARG A 320 -4.96 18.54 -11.19
C ARG A 320 -5.72 18.10 -12.45
N GLU A 321 -5.15 18.38 -13.63
CA GLU A 321 -5.75 18.04 -14.92
C GLU A 321 -5.83 16.51 -15.15
N GLU A 322 -4.85 15.75 -14.66
CA GLU A 322 -4.89 14.28 -14.68
C GLU A 322 -5.88 13.74 -13.65
N PHE A 323 -5.92 14.35 -12.48
CA PHE A 323 -6.79 13.94 -11.37
C PHE A 323 -8.29 14.09 -11.69
N GLU A 324 -8.66 15.13 -12.44
CA GLU A 324 -10.06 15.43 -12.80
C GLU A 324 -10.61 14.57 -13.96
N LYS A 325 -9.74 13.87 -14.69
CA LYS A 325 -10.14 12.89 -15.73
C LYS A 325 -10.62 11.58 -15.11
#